data_0f9b0c2ac10658a64cf028e3ff3cc531
#
_entry.id   0f9b0c2ac10658a64cf028e3ff3cc531
#
_cell.length_a   1.000
_cell.length_b   1.000
_cell.length_c   1.000
_cell.angle_alpha   90.00
_cell.angle_beta   90.00
_cell.angle_gamma   90.00
#
_symmetry.space_group_name_H-M   'P 1'
#
loop_
_entity.id
_entity.type
_entity.pdbx_description
1 polymer ?
#
loop_
_entity_poly.entity_id
_entity_poly.type
_entity_poly.pdbx_seq_one_letter_code
_entity_poly.pdbx_strand_id
1 'polypeptide(L)'
;MLFRDIVGQEAIKEELFRGHKKGRIPHCQLFYGPKGCGSLPLAIAYARMVLCGEEVLSNQACNLRVSELKHPDLHFIFPVANSQEFKTKAISANFLPQWRTFLHSNAYASLYDWFLSIGIENKQGKIGKDEVSDLVKKMSLKSYEGGWKVAIIWMAERMNLSATNKLLKLIEEPPKKTLFLFVSEDIRSLTDTLISRCQKIELKPLSSKKMSKALVQKGYSKEEASGASVKSTGNFNEALKFVSNKVDEKMFEEWFLSWVRSAFAVRKNKEAVLDLVAWSKNISKTGRETQKSFLSYSLDLFRQSLLKNYFLDELTTYSPSTDFNFESFSNFISGNNIDAISVELETAYSNIQSNGNSNMIFMDLSLKLTRLLHKK
;
A
#
# COMPACT_ATOMS: atom_id res chain seq x y z
N MET A 1 -0.98 19.29 3.66
CA MET A 1 -0.20 18.27 4.39
C MET A 1 1.04 18.92 4.96
N LEU A 2 1.28 18.79 6.24
CA LEU A 2 2.41 19.36 6.99
C LEU A 2 3.23 18.24 7.62
N PHE A 3 4.47 18.50 8.03
CA PHE A 3 5.29 17.50 8.74
C PHE A 3 4.62 16.95 10.00
N ARG A 4 3.84 17.77 10.72
CA ARG A 4 3.09 17.32 11.91
C ARG A 4 1.98 16.31 11.59
N ASP A 5 1.48 16.29 10.35
CA ASP A 5 0.42 15.40 9.91
C ASP A 5 0.96 14.00 9.54
N ILE A 6 2.30 13.88 9.40
CA ILE A 6 2.96 12.63 9.02
C ILE A 6 3.23 11.79 10.27
N VAL A 7 2.82 10.54 10.22
CA VAL A 7 3.03 9.57 11.32
C VAL A 7 4.50 9.17 11.39
N GLY A 8 5.12 9.35 12.53
CA GLY A 8 6.52 8.95 12.74
C GLY A 8 7.55 9.76 11.93
N GLN A 9 8.72 9.15 11.69
CA GLN A 9 9.83 9.68 10.88
C GLN A 9 10.45 11.00 11.41
N GLU A 10 10.44 11.22 12.73
CA GLU A 10 10.84 12.50 13.33
C GLU A 10 12.27 12.91 12.96
N ALA A 11 13.22 11.97 13.01
CA ALA A 11 14.63 12.27 12.68
C ALA A 11 14.79 12.78 11.24
N ILE A 12 14.07 12.17 10.29
CA ILE A 12 14.09 12.59 8.88
C ILE A 12 13.43 13.96 8.72
N LYS A 13 12.30 14.19 9.38
CA LYS A 13 11.62 15.51 9.35
C LYS A 13 12.55 16.63 9.85
N GLU A 14 13.27 16.38 10.95
CA GLU A 14 14.23 17.33 11.51
C GLU A 14 15.43 17.56 10.58
N GLU A 15 15.94 16.51 9.93
CA GLU A 15 17.02 16.61 8.96
C GLU A 15 16.60 17.48 7.76
N LEU A 16 15.45 17.19 7.16
CA LEU A 16 14.87 17.94 6.04
C LEU A 16 14.63 19.40 6.42
N PHE A 17 14.07 19.64 7.61
CA PHE A 17 13.83 20.98 8.12
C PHE A 17 15.13 21.77 8.30
N ARG A 18 16.15 21.15 8.92
CA ARG A 18 17.47 21.78 9.09
C ARG A 18 18.15 22.07 7.75
N GLY A 19 18.05 21.16 6.79
CA GLY A 19 18.55 21.35 5.44
C GLY A 19 17.90 22.54 4.74
N HIS A 20 16.58 22.62 4.80
CA HIS A 20 15.82 23.74 4.25
C HIS A 20 16.22 25.09 4.89
N LYS A 21 16.27 25.16 6.22
CA LYS A 21 16.64 26.38 6.95
C LYS A 21 18.05 26.88 6.64
N LYS A 22 18.98 25.96 6.34
CA LYS A 22 20.36 26.29 5.92
C LYS A 22 20.48 26.58 4.42
N GLY A 23 19.39 26.56 3.66
CA GLY A 23 19.40 26.72 2.20
C GLY A 23 20.12 25.58 1.45
N ARG A 24 20.32 24.43 2.11
CA ARG A 24 20.99 23.24 1.55
C ARG A 24 19.94 22.22 1.14
N ILE A 25 19.37 22.43 -0.04
CA ILE A 25 18.36 21.54 -0.62
C ILE A 25 18.99 20.81 -1.80
N PRO A 26 19.35 19.53 -1.68
CA PRO A 26 19.83 18.73 -2.81
C PRO A 26 18.74 18.64 -3.89
N HIS A 27 19.12 18.85 -5.12
CA HIS A 27 18.20 18.91 -6.25
C HIS A 27 17.53 17.56 -6.58
N CYS A 28 18.10 16.44 -6.12
CA CYS A 28 17.59 15.09 -6.34
C CYS A 28 17.64 14.30 -5.04
N GLN A 29 16.49 13.85 -4.57
CA GLN A 29 16.34 13.07 -3.35
C GLN A 29 15.49 11.84 -3.59
N LEU A 30 15.87 10.71 -2.99
CA LEU A 30 15.15 9.43 -3.07
C LEU A 30 14.64 9.02 -1.68
N PHE A 31 13.34 9.14 -1.48
CA PHE A 31 12.63 8.65 -0.30
C PHE A 31 12.25 7.20 -0.55
N TYR A 32 12.83 6.28 0.21
CA TYR A 32 12.54 4.86 0.03
C TYR A 32 12.30 4.16 1.36
N GLY A 33 11.48 3.13 1.34
CA GLY A 33 11.14 2.36 2.52
C GLY A 33 9.96 1.43 2.28
N PRO A 34 9.59 0.60 3.26
CA PRO A 34 8.52 -0.37 3.11
C PRO A 34 7.16 0.31 2.90
N LYS A 35 6.20 -0.45 2.39
CA LYS A 35 4.82 -0.01 2.15
C LYS A 35 4.22 0.64 3.39
N GLY A 36 3.51 1.74 3.19
CA GLY A 36 2.79 2.44 4.26
C GLY A 36 3.67 3.13 5.32
N CYS A 37 5.01 3.22 5.12
CA CYS A 37 5.93 3.92 6.04
C CYS A 37 5.83 5.46 5.96
N GLY A 38 5.08 6.00 4.98
CA GLY A 38 4.85 7.44 4.85
C GLY A 38 5.80 8.16 3.90
N SER A 39 6.43 7.47 2.94
CA SER A 39 7.36 8.09 1.97
C SER A 39 6.68 9.14 1.08
N LEU A 40 5.53 8.83 0.50
CA LEU A 40 4.79 9.78 -0.34
C LEU A 40 4.25 10.99 0.45
N PRO A 41 3.53 10.82 1.58
CA PRO A 41 3.06 11.96 2.36
C PRO A 41 4.22 12.82 2.90
N LEU A 42 5.37 12.24 3.24
CA LEU A 42 6.54 13.00 3.64
C LEU A 42 7.14 13.82 2.49
N ALA A 43 7.23 13.24 1.28
CA ALA A 43 7.66 13.95 0.08
C ALA A 43 6.74 15.14 -0.25
N ILE A 44 5.42 14.98 -0.12
CA ILE A 44 4.45 16.07 -0.32
C ILE A 44 4.61 17.16 0.74
N ALA A 45 4.77 16.79 2.01
CA ALA A 45 4.96 17.77 3.09
C ALA A 45 6.28 18.55 2.93
N TYR A 46 7.33 17.87 2.48
CA TYR A 46 8.62 18.51 2.18
C TYR A 46 8.53 19.43 0.96
N ALA A 47 7.89 18.99 -0.12
CA ALA A 47 7.61 19.82 -1.28
C ALA A 47 6.86 21.11 -0.91
N ARG A 48 5.85 20.99 -0.04
CA ARG A 48 5.12 22.14 0.51
C ARG A 48 6.05 23.11 1.23
N MET A 49 6.94 22.62 2.09
CA MET A 49 7.88 23.47 2.82
C MET A 49 8.85 24.18 1.87
N VAL A 50 9.35 23.51 0.84
CA VAL A 50 10.26 24.09 -0.16
C VAL A 50 9.56 25.15 -1.02
N LEU A 51 8.30 24.94 -1.39
CA LEU A 51 7.53 25.88 -2.22
C LEU A 51 7.02 27.09 -1.45
N CYS A 52 6.45 26.88 -0.25
CA CYS A 52 5.72 27.88 0.48
C CYS A 52 6.44 28.44 1.72
N GLY A 53 7.62 27.87 2.07
CA GLY A 53 8.35 28.23 3.27
C GLY A 53 7.89 27.49 4.54
N GLU A 54 8.51 27.82 5.66
CA GLU A 54 8.31 27.13 6.94
C GLU A 54 6.96 27.49 7.59
N GLU A 55 6.60 28.76 7.54
CA GLU A 55 5.42 29.29 8.21
C GLU A 55 4.16 29.15 7.35
N VAL A 56 3.15 28.46 7.89
CA VAL A 56 1.89 28.24 7.20
C VAL A 56 1.10 29.55 7.03
N LEU A 57 1.22 30.46 7.98
CA LEU A 57 0.46 31.71 7.98
C LEU A 57 1.05 32.80 7.08
N SER A 58 2.36 32.75 6.80
CA SER A 58 3.04 33.77 6.00
C SER A 58 2.70 33.71 4.51
N ASN A 59 2.29 32.54 3.99
CA ASN A 59 1.93 32.36 2.58
C ASN A 59 0.67 31.49 2.41
N GLN A 60 -0.47 32.01 2.85
CA GLN A 60 -1.75 31.28 2.85
C GLN A 60 -2.16 30.82 1.44
N ALA A 61 -1.98 31.66 0.43
CA ALA A 61 -2.36 31.34 -0.95
C ALA A 61 -1.54 30.17 -1.53
N CYS A 62 -0.22 30.14 -1.30
CA CYS A 62 0.63 29.01 -1.69
C CYS A 62 0.23 27.74 -0.93
N ASN A 63 0.05 27.85 0.39
CA ASN A 63 -0.33 26.70 1.22
C ASN A 63 -1.68 26.12 0.80
N LEU A 64 -2.66 26.93 0.45
CA LEU A 64 -3.95 26.48 -0.06
C LEU A 64 -3.76 25.71 -1.38
N ARG A 65 -3.04 26.30 -2.35
CA ARG A 65 -2.77 25.63 -3.64
C ARG A 65 -2.04 24.31 -3.48
N VAL A 66 -1.05 24.23 -2.59
CA VAL A 66 -0.36 22.94 -2.33
C VAL A 66 -1.26 21.97 -1.59
N SER A 67 -2.10 22.43 -0.64
CA SER A 67 -3.04 21.53 0.06
C SER A 67 -4.07 20.92 -0.88
N GLU A 68 -4.51 21.67 -1.91
CA GLU A 68 -5.37 21.17 -2.98
C GLU A 68 -4.61 20.42 -4.09
N LEU A 69 -3.27 20.28 -3.97
CA LEU A 69 -2.40 19.68 -4.99
C LEU A 69 -2.54 20.36 -6.37
N LYS A 70 -2.74 21.68 -6.36
CA LYS A 70 -2.95 22.54 -7.56
C LYS A 70 -1.87 23.61 -7.72
N HIS A 71 -0.78 23.54 -6.95
CA HIS A 71 0.30 24.53 -7.09
C HIS A 71 0.95 24.40 -8.49
N PRO A 72 1.11 25.49 -9.25
CA PRO A 72 1.60 25.44 -10.63
C PRO A 72 3.04 24.90 -10.76
N ASP A 73 3.87 25.11 -9.74
CA ASP A 73 5.27 24.64 -9.69
C ASP A 73 5.41 23.29 -8.93
N LEU A 74 4.31 22.58 -8.64
CA LEU A 74 4.30 21.23 -8.08
C LEU A 74 3.79 20.24 -9.11
N HIS A 75 4.65 19.33 -9.54
CA HIS A 75 4.35 18.35 -10.55
C HIS A 75 4.37 16.94 -9.97
N PHE A 76 3.43 16.11 -10.41
CA PHE A 76 3.34 14.71 -10.02
C PHE A 76 3.52 13.81 -11.23
N ILE A 77 4.31 12.75 -11.04
CA ILE A 77 4.38 11.60 -11.93
C ILE A 77 4.10 10.35 -11.12
N PHE A 78 3.25 9.50 -11.64
CA PHE A 78 2.84 8.25 -11.02
C PHE A 78 2.49 7.21 -12.08
N PRO A 79 2.51 5.90 -11.74
CA PRO A 79 2.20 4.86 -12.70
C PRO A 79 0.77 4.93 -13.20
N VAL A 80 0.60 4.85 -14.51
CA VAL A 80 -0.70 4.81 -15.19
C VAL A 80 -0.68 3.77 -16.29
N ALA A 81 -1.86 3.37 -16.77
CA ALA A 81 -2.06 2.57 -17.97
C ALA A 81 -3.29 3.09 -18.71
N ASN A 82 -3.42 2.71 -19.98
CA ASN A 82 -4.63 3.02 -20.72
C ASN A 82 -5.86 2.49 -19.98
N SER A 83 -6.88 3.30 -19.81
CA SER A 83 -8.15 2.99 -19.15
C SER A 83 -9.30 3.02 -20.12
N GLN A 84 -10.52 2.82 -19.67
CA GLN A 84 -11.72 3.03 -20.51
C GLN A 84 -11.87 4.49 -20.93
N GLU A 85 -11.49 5.41 -20.04
CA GLU A 85 -11.55 6.85 -20.26
C GLU A 85 -10.41 7.34 -21.16
N PHE A 86 -9.17 6.81 -20.95
CA PHE A 86 -7.98 7.17 -21.73
C PHE A 86 -7.44 5.96 -22.48
N LYS A 87 -7.94 5.74 -23.70
CA LYS A 87 -7.63 4.56 -24.51
C LYS A 87 -6.23 4.59 -25.12
N THR A 88 -5.65 5.77 -25.31
CA THR A 88 -4.31 5.95 -25.91
C THR A 88 -3.52 7.00 -25.15
N LYS A 89 -2.18 6.81 -25.07
CA LYS A 89 -1.24 7.77 -24.45
C LYS A 89 -1.65 8.23 -23.05
N ALA A 90 -2.01 7.27 -22.19
CA ALA A 90 -2.27 7.58 -20.79
C ALA A 90 -0.99 8.13 -20.13
N ILE A 91 -1.06 9.35 -19.62
CA ILE A 91 -0.01 10.01 -18.84
C ILE A 91 -0.59 10.54 -17.53
N SER A 92 0.24 10.73 -16.48
CA SER A 92 -0.19 11.21 -15.16
C SER A 92 -1.01 12.49 -15.24
N ALA A 93 -0.70 13.37 -16.20
CA ALA A 93 -1.42 14.62 -16.41
C ALA A 93 -2.92 14.41 -16.70
N ASN A 94 -3.29 13.32 -17.36
CA ASN A 94 -4.69 12.97 -17.65
C ASN A 94 -5.46 12.59 -16.36
N PHE A 95 -4.78 12.05 -15.36
CA PHE A 95 -5.37 11.50 -14.13
C PHE A 95 -5.20 12.42 -12.91
N LEU A 96 -4.77 13.68 -13.08
CA LEU A 96 -4.57 14.59 -11.97
C LEU A 96 -5.81 14.83 -11.10
N PRO A 97 -7.04 14.94 -11.64
CA PRO A 97 -8.24 15.04 -10.80
C PRO A 97 -8.42 13.82 -9.89
N GLN A 98 -8.31 12.60 -10.44
CA GLN A 98 -8.42 11.34 -9.71
C GLN A 98 -7.28 11.21 -8.68
N TRP A 99 -6.05 11.61 -9.06
CA TRP A 99 -4.88 11.63 -8.18
C TRP A 99 -5.08 12.52 -6.95
N ARG A 100 -5.66 13.70 -7.12
CA ARG A 100 -5.99 14.61 -6.03
C ARG A 100 -6.99 13.97 -5.07
N THR A 101 -8.09 13.43 -5.59
CA THR A 101 -9.09 12.72 -4.79
C THR A 101 -8.47 11.56 -4.03
N PHE A 102 -7.64 10.75 -4.68
CA PHE A 102 -6.92 9.63 -4.09
C PHE A 102 -6.03 10.05 -2.93
N LEU A 103 -5.18 11.06 -3.11
CA LEU A 103 -4.30 11.56 -2.05
C LEU A 103 -5.05 12.23 -0.89
N HIS A 104 -6.17 12.88 -1.16
CA HIS A 104 -7.02 13.45 -0.11
C HIS A 104 -7.71 12.37 0.72
N SER A 105 -8.10 11.25 0.11
CA SER A 105 -8.69 10.13 0.84
C SER A 105 -7.66 9.43 1.73
N ASN A 106 -6.50 9.09 1.20
CA ASN A 106 -5.43 8.43 1.94
C ASN A 106 -4.07 8.57 1.25
N ALA A 107 -3.21 9.45 1.72
CA ALA A 107 -1.86 9.62 1.19
C ALA A 107 -0.89 8.47 1.52
N TYR A 108 -1.28 7.55 2.41
CA TYR A 108 -0.53 6.31 2.71
C TYR A 108 -0.97 5.13 1.84
N ALA A 109 -1.97 5.32 0.98
CA ALA A 109 -2.53 4.28 0.14
C ALA A 109 -1.48 3.65 -0.78
N SER A 110 -1.67 2.38 -1.10
CA SER A 110 -0.75 1.60 -1.92
C SER A 110 -0.93 1.86 -3.42
N LEU A 111 0.03 1.38 -4.22
CA LEU A 111 -0.08 1.40 -5.68
C LEU A 111 -1.34 0.67 -6.18
N TYR A 112 -1.73 -0.40 -5.50
CA TYR A 112 -2.95 -1.12 -5.87
C TYR A 112 -4.20 -0.30 -5.59
N ASP A 113 -4.28 0.38 -4.43
CA ASP A 113 -5.41 1.28 -4.11
C ASP A 113 -5.54 2.38 -5.18
N TRP A 114 -4.41 2.87 -5.70
CA TRP A 114 -4.38 3.80 -6.82
C TRP A 114 -4.95 3.17 -8.10
N PHE A 115 -4.48 1.98 -8.48
CA PHE A 115 -4.97 1.31 -9.69
C PHE A 115 -6.45 0.99 -9.62
N LEU A 116 -6.94 0.59 -8.44
CA LEU A 116 -8.36 0.38 -8.19
C LEU A 116 -9.16 1.68 -8.38
N SER A 117 -8.66 2.80 -7.87
CA SER A 117 -9.36 4.10 -7.96
C SER A 117 -9.54 4.61 -9.38
N ILE A 118 -8.70 4.15 -10.32
CA ILE A 118 -8.78 4.54 -11.74
C ILE A 118 -9.17 3.38 -12.69
N GLY A 119 -9.62 2.24 -12.14
CA GLY A 119 -10.14 1.10 -12.90
C GLY A 119 -9.10 0.38 -13.77
N ILE A 120 -7.85 0.30 -13.30
CA ILE A 120 -6.75 -0.40 -13.98
C ILE A 120 -6.09 -1.48 -13.11
N GLU A 121 -6.79 -1.99 -12.10
CA GLU A 121 -6.28 -2.98 -11.14
C GLU A 121 -5.77 -4.28 -11.81
N ASN A 122 -6.27 -4.57 -13.01
CA ASN A 122 -5.86 -5.74 -13.81
C ASN A 122 -4.75 -5.42 -14.84
N LYS A 123 -4.17 -4.21 -14.81
CA LYS A 123 -3.13 -3.76 -15.73
C LYS A 123 -1.82 -3.46 -14.99
N GLN A 124 -0.73 -3.54 -15.72
CA GLN A 124 0.57 -3.12 -15.21
C GLN A 124 0.78 -1.63 -15.53
N GLY A 125 0.40 -0.74 -14.61
CA GLY A 125 0.71 0.67 -14.73
C GLY A 125 2.22 0.92 -14.68
N LYS A 126 2.70 1.81 -15.57
CA LYS A 126 4.11 2.15 -15.72
C LYS A 126 4.27 3.66 -15.88
N ILE A 127 5.48 4.15 -15.61
CA ILE A 127 5.90 5.51 -15.96
C ILE A 127 6.70 5.42 -17.26
N GLY A 128 6.13 5.95 -18.33
CA GLY A 128 6.68 5.84 -19.68
C GLY A 128 7.53 7.05 -20.10
N LYS A 129 8.13 6.96 -21.28
CA LYS A 129 8.94 8.04 -21.87
C LYS A 129 8.14 9.33 -22.12
N ASP A 130 6.86 9.21 -22.46
CA ASP A 130 6.00 10.36 -22.75
C ASP A 130 5.68 11.17 -21.49
N GLU A 131 5.51 10.49 -20.35
CA GLU A 131 5.43 11.08 -19.01
C GLU A 131 6.62 11.99 -18.72
N VAL A 132 7.81 11.43 -18.86
CA VAL A 132 9.05 12.17 -18.60
C VAL A 132 9.24 13.29 -19.62
N SER A 133 8.79 13.11 -20.87
CA SER A 133 8.85 14.17 -21.88
C SER A 133 8.00 15.38 -21.50
N ASP A 134 6.81 15.15 -20.97
CA ASP A 134 5.94 16.20 -20.46
C ASP A 134 6.57 16.90 -19.24
N LEU A 135 7.11 16.12 -18.29
CA LEU A 135 7.82 16.68 -17.16
C LEU A 135 9.01 17.54 -17.57
N VAL A 136 9.87 17.05 -18.47
CA VAL A 136 11.04 17.79 -18.94
C VAL A 136 10.63 19.16 -19.51
N LYS A 137 9.57 19.20 -20.33
CA LYS A 137 9.02 20.47 -20.85
C LYS A 137 8.61 21.41 -19.72
N LYS A 138 7.84 20.93 -18.74
CA LYS A 138 7.36 21.71 -17.60
C LYS A 138 8.52 22.22 -16.74
N MET A 139 9.53 21.38 -16.49
CA MET A 139 10.69 21.73 -15.66
C MET A 139 11.65 22.69 -16.38
N SER A 140 11.64 22.76 -17.71
CA SER A 140 12.44 23.69 -18.48
C SER A 140 11.87 25.13 -18.51
N LEU A 141 10.57 25.29 -18.20
CA LEU A 141 9.95 26.61 -18.11
C LEU A 141 10.40 27.34 -16.83
N LYS A 142 10.26 28.67 -16.81
CA LYS A 142 10.46 29.45 -15.58
C LYS A 142 9.41 29.07 -14.54
N SER A 143 9.75 29.15 -13.24
CA SER A 143 8.75 28.95 -12.19
C SER A 143 7.68 30.02 -12.27
N TYR A 144 6.43 29.66 -12.02
CA TYR A 144 5.29 30.56 -12.08
C TYR A 144 5.38 31.63 -10.98
N GLU A 145 5.78 31.24 -9.78
CA GLU A 145 5.89 32.15 -8.61
C GLU A 145 7.33 32.67 -8.39
N GLY A 146 8.27 32.41 -9.31
CA GLY A 146 9.66 32.85 -9.18
C GLY A 146 10.50 32.09 -8.14
N GLY A 147 9.92 31.08 -7.51
CA GLY A 147 10.50 30.26 -6.46
C GLY A 147 11.08 28.93 -6.97
N TRP A 148 10.92 27.89 -6.15
CA TRP A 148 11.28 26.52 -6.47
C TRP A 148 10.26 25.87 -7.40
N LYS A 149 10.73 24.89 -8.18
CA LYS A 149 9.89 23.92 -8.88
C LYS A 149 10.15 22.54 -8.29
N VAL A 150 9.10 21.80 -7.99
CA VAL A 150 9.20 20.47 -7.39
C VAL A 150 8.50 19.44 -8.24
N ALA A 151 9.18 18.34 -8.54
CA ALA A 151 8.60 17.18 -9.18
C ALA A 151 8.65 15.99 -8.20
N ILE A 152 7.50 15.38 -7.94
CA ILE A 152 7.37 14.15 -7.13
C ILE A 152 7.11 13.00 -8.10
N ILE A 153 8.01 12.04 -8.11
CA ILE A 153 7.93 10.82 -8.93
C ILE A 153 7.60 9.66 -8.00
N TRP A 154 6.32 9.30 -7.91
CA TRP A 154 5.86 8.22 -7.05
C TRP A 154 5.96 6.87 -7.74
N MET A 155 6.38 5.83 -6.99
CA MET A 155 6.69 4.49 -7.51
C MET A 155 7.75 4.56 -8.63
N ALA A 156 8.88 5.17 -8.31
CA ALA A 156 9.96 5.39 -9.28
C ALA A 156 10.47 4.07 -9.90
N GLU A 157 10.38 2.95 -9.20
CA GLU A 157 10.66 1.60 -9.69
C GLU A 157 9.76 1.12 -10.83
N ARG A 158 8.68 1.85 -11.10
CA ARG A 158 7.79 1.60 -12.25
C ARG A 158 8.16 2.37 -13.51
N MET A 159 9.24 3.16 -13.45
CA MET A 159 9.80 3.79 -14.65
C MET A 159 10.42 2.73 -15.57
N ASN A 160 10.10 2.83 -16.87
CA ASN A 160 10.83 2.03 -17.85
C ASN A 160 12.22 2.65 -18.12
N LEU A 161 13.14 1.85 -18.65
CA LEU A 161 14.52 2.27 -18.90
C LEU A 161 14.62 3.55 -19.77
N SER A 162 13.73 3.68 -20.77
CA SER A 162 13.72 4.87 -21.65
C SER A 162 13.28 6.14 -20.91
N ALA A 163 12.33 6.02 -19.95
CA ALA A 163 11.91 7.12 -19.08
C ALA A 163 13.07 7.52 -18.14
N THR A 164 13.69 6.52 -17.49
CA THR A 164 14.82 6.74 -16.59
C THR A 164 15.96 7.46 -17.31
N ASN A 165 16.44 6.95 -18.45
CA ASN A 165 17.53 7.56 -19.20
C ASN A 165 17.23 8.99 -19.67
N LYS A 166 15.98 9.28 -20.00
CA LYS A 166 15.58 10.64 -20.38
C LYS A 166 15.60 11.59 -19.17
N LEU A 167 15.21 11.12 -18.01
CA LEU A 167 15.18 11.91 -16.78
C LEU A 167 16.59 12.17 -16.24
N LEU A 168 17.53 11.23 -16.40
CA LEU A 168 18.92 11.38 -15.95
C LEU A 168 19.57 12.65 -16.51
N LYS A 169 19.34 13.00 -17.78
CA LYS A 169 19.87 14.24 -18.38
C LYS A 169 19.42 15.50 -17.64
N LEU A 170 18.16 15.51 -17.19
CA LEU A 170 17.59 16.64 -16.47
C LEU A 170 18.08 16.68 -15.00
N ILE A 171 18.40 15.53 -14.42
CA ILE A 171 18.93 15.42 -13.06
C ILE A 171 20.42 15.82 -13.02
N GLU A 172 21.17 15.51 -14.08
CA GLU A 172 22.59 15.88 -14.18
C GLU A 172 22.79 17.40 -14.31
N GLU A 173 21.94 18.05 -15.10
CA GLU A 173 21.97 19.51 -15.33
C GLU A 173 20.61 20.14 -14.98
N PRO A 174 20.26 20.19 -13.69
CA PRO A 174 18.95 20.68 -13.29
C PRO A 174 18.86 22.21 -13.45
N PRO A 175 17.72 22.75 -13.90
CA PRO A 175 17.47 24.18 -13.82
C PRO A 175 17.60 24.69 -12.37
N LYS A 176 17.97 25.95 -12.20
CA LYS A 176 18.08 26.57 -10.86
C LYS A 176 16.76 26.43 -10.08
N LYS A 177 16.88 26.22 -8.76
CA LYS A 177 15.73 26.05 -7.85
C LYS A 177 14.78 24.93 -8.30
N THR A 178 15.32 23.80 -8.70
CA THR A 178 14.56 22.61 -9.09
C THR A 178 14.84 21.47 -8.11
N LEU A 179 13.78 20.78 -7.68
CA LEU A 179 13.85 19.65 -6.75
C LEU A 179 13.09 18.46 -7.33
N PHE A 180 13.78 17.32 -7.44
CA PHE A 180 13.21 16.02 -7.79
C PHE A 180 13.11 15.16 -6.54
N LEU A 181 11.92 14.72 -6.22
CA LEU A 181 11.63 13.82 -5.11
C LEU A 181 11.15 12.47 -5.68
N PHE A 182 12.03 11.50 -5.68
CA PHE A 182 11.70 10.13 -6.03
C PHE A 182 11.15 9.42 -4.80
N VAL A 183 10.06 8.68 -4.98
CA VAL A 183 9.44 7.87 -3.93
C VAL A 183 9.39 6.43 -4.43
N SER A 184 9.99 5.50 -3.67
CA SER A 184 10.09 4.09 -4.03
C SER A 184 9.81 3.18 -2.82
N GLU A 185 9.18 2.04 -3.06
CA GLU A 185 9.01 0.97 -2.07
C GLU A 185 10.12 -0.09 -2.19
N ASP A 186 10.78 -0.19 -3.34
CA ASP A 186 11.88 -1.13 -3.58
C ASP A 186 13.06 -0.46 -4.30
N ILE A 187 14.05 -0.05 -3.54
CA ILE A 187 15.26 0.57 -4.07
C ILE A 187 16.05 -0.35 -5.01
N ARG A 188 15.98 -1.69 -4.83
CA ARG A 188 16.70 -2.67 -5.65
C ARG A 188 16.16 -2.76 -7.08
N SER A 189 14.92 -2.34 -7.29
CA SER A 189 14.29 -2.28 -8.62
C SER A 189 14.62 -0.99 -9.38
N LEU A 190 15.35 -0.04 -8.76
CA LEU A 190 15.84 1.17 -9.41
C LEU A 190 17.19 0.91 -10.08
N THR A 191 17.52 1.70 -11.12
CA THR A 191 18.84 1.63 -11.75
C THR A 191 19.91 2.30 -10.90
N ASP A 192 21.11 1.73 -10.85
CA ASP A 192 22.24 2.29 -10.10
C ASP A 192 22.58 3.71 -10.56
N THR A 193 22.38 3.99 -11.85
CA THR A 193 22.57 5.33 -12.44
C THR A 193 21.65 6.38 -11.84
N LEU A 194 20.42 6.04 -11.47
CA LEU A 194 19.51 6.94 -10.77
C LEU A 194 19.88 7.06 -9.29
N ILE A 195 20.14 5.92 -8.64
CA ILE A 195 20.45 5.87 -7.21
C ILE A 195 21.70 6.70 -6.88
N SER A 196 22.75 6.61 -7.72
CA SER A 196 24.02 7.32 -7.50
C SER A 196 23.90 8.86 -7.59
N ARG A 197 22.85 9.37 -8.24
CA ARG A 197 22.59 10.80 -8.41
C ARG A 197 21.64 11.39 -7.39
N CYS A 198 21.02 10.55 -6.56
CA CYS A 198 20.06 10.98 -5.55
C CYS A 198 20.65 10.93 -4.13
N GLN A 199 20.33 11.93 -3.31
CA GLN A 199 20.50 11.79 -1.87
C GLN A 199 19.47 10.76 -1.38
N LYS A 200 19.96 9.66 -0.81
CA LYS A 200 19.12 8.58 -0.27
C LYS A 200 18.58 8.95 1.09
N ILE A 201 17.28 8.81 1.28
CA ILE A 201 16.56 9.03 2.53
C ILE A 201 15.74 7.79 2.82
N GLU A 202 16.24 6.98 3.75
CA GLU A 202 15.61 5.72 4.13
C GLU A 202 14.55 5.93 5.21
N LEU A 203 13.32 5.54 4.91
CA LEU A 203 12.22 5.51 5.88
C LEU A 203 12.11 4.13 6.51
N LYS A 204 12.01 4.10 7.83
CA LYS A 204 11.81 2.86 8.58
C LYS A 204 10.33 2.51 8.73
N PRO A 205 9.99 1.23 8.94
CA PRO A 205 8.64 0.85 9.34
C PRO A 205 8.15 1.68 10.52
N LEU A 206 6.87 2.00 10.55
CA LEU A 206 6.30 2.77 11.66
C LEU A 206 6.16 1.91 12.91
N SER A 207 6.47 2.46 14.08
CA SER A 207 6.24 1.73 15.33
C SER A 207 4.74 1.64 15.65
N SER A 208 4.29 0.50 16.21
CA SER A 208 2.90 0.28 16.59
C SER A 208 2.37 1.37 17.52
N LYS A 209 3.21 1.87 18.45
CA LYS A 209 2.85 2.97 19.37
C LYS A 209 2.50 4.26 18.61
N LYS A 210 3.28 4.63 17.57
CA LYS A 210 3.02 5.85 16.77
C LYS A 210 1.80 5.69 15.89
N MET A 211 1.62 4.52 15.28
CA MET A 211 0.43 4.20 14.48
C MET A 211 -0.84 4.22 15.32
N SER A 212 -0.84 3.56 16.49
CA SER A 212 -1.97 3.56 17.41
C SER A 212 -2.35 4.98 17.84
N LYS A 213 -1.37 5.82 18.21
CA LYS A 213 -1.62 7.23 18.53
C LYS A 213 -2.28 7.99 17.38
N ALA A 214 -1.81 7.78 16.15
CA ALA A 214 -2.35 8.43 14.97
C ALA A 214 -3.79 7.96 14.63
N LEU A 215 -4.09 6.67 14.84
CA LEU A 215 -5.43 6.12 14.67
C LEU A 215 -6.42 6.69 15.72
N VAL A 216 -6.00 6.79 16.98
CA VAL A 216 -6.81 7.43 18.05
C VAL A 216 -7.09 8.91 17.72
N GLN A 217 -6.11 9.65 17.19
CA GLN A 217 -6.31 11.02 16.72
C GLN A 217 -7.29 11.14 15.55
N LYS A 218 -7.47 10.06 14.77
CA LYS A 218 -8.46 9.95 13.70
C LYS A 218 -9.86 9.52 14.19
N GLY A 219 -10.03 9.28 15.49
CA GLY A 219 -11.32 8.97 16.10
C GLY A 219 -11.60 7.48 16.37
N TYR A 220 -10.64 6.59 16.15
CA TYR A 220 -10.78 5.17 16.50
C TYR A 220 -10.56 4.92 17.98
N SER A 221 -11.17 3.86 18.54
CA SER A 221 -10.96 3.48 19.95
C SER A 221 -9.51 3.05 20.21
N LYS A 222 -9.07 3.08 21.48
CA LYS A 222 -7.70 2.67 21.84
C LYS A 222 -7.45 1.19 21.57
N GLU A 223 -8.44 0.35 21.80
CA GLU A 223 -8.40 -1.10 21.60
C GLU A 223 -8.24 -1.42 20.10
N GLU A 224 -9.10 -0.85 19.26
CA GLU A 224 -9.03 -1.00 17.80
C GLU A 224 -7.69 -0.51 17.24
N ALA A 225 -7.29 0.70 17.65
CA ALA A 225 -6.04 1.31 17.21
C ALA A 225 -4.82 0.49 17.60
N SER A 226 -4.81 -0.08 18.81
CA SER A 226 -3.73 -0.94 19.29
C SER A 226 -3.67 -2.25 18.49
N GLY A 227 -4.79 -2.96 18.35
CA GLY A 227 -4.89 -4.22 17.61
C GLY A 227 -4.46 -4.07 16.15
N ALA A 228 -5.00 -3.07 15.45
CA ALA A 228 -4.65 -2.79 14.07
C ALA A 228 -3.17 -2.43 13.89
N SER A 229 -2.61 -1.65 14.83
CA SER A 229 -1.20 -1.23 14.77
C SER A 229 -0.22 -2.39 14.96
N VAL A 230 -0.57 -3.40 15.73
CA VAL A 230 0.24 -4.61 15.90
C VAL A 230 0.16 -5.49 14.65
N LYS A 231 -1.05 -5.75 14.16
CA LYS A 231 -1.30 -6.59 12.98
C LYS A 231 -0.66 -6.04 11.69
N SER A 232 -0.60 -4.72 11.54
CA SER A 232 -0.11 -4.05 10.32
C SER A 232 1.42 -3.99 10.15
N THR A 233 2.19 -4.47 11.13
CA THR A 233 3.67 -4.58 11.07
C THR A 233 4.41 -3.35 10.52
N GLY A 234 3.94 -2.14 10.89
CA GLY A 234 4.56 -0.88 10.49
C GLY A 234 4.00 -0.24 9.21
N ASN A 235 2.98 -0.83 8.60
CA ASN A 235 2.27 -0.31 7.45
C ASN A 235 0.99 0.43 7.87
N PHE A 236 1.02 1.77 7.82
CA PHE A 236 -0.12 2.58 8.26
C PHE A 236 -1.36 2.46 7.36
N ASN A 237 -1.17 2.16 6.07
CA ASN A 237 -2.30 1.90 5.18
C ASN A 237 -3.07 0.64 5.59
N GLU A 238 -2.35 -0.43 5.89
CA GLU A 238 -2.98 -1.66 6.41
C GLU A 238 -3.64 -1.42 7.77
N ALA A 239 -3.00 -0.65 8.66
CA ALA A 239 -3.61 -0.28 9.94
C ALA A 239 -4.94 0.47 9.76
N LEU A 240 -5.00 1.41 8.82
CA LEU A 240 -6.24 2.11 8.45
C LEU A 240 -7.30 1.15 7.90
N LYS A 241 -6.91 0.22 7.03
CA LYS A 241 -7.84 -0.81 6.50
C LYS A 241 -8.40 -1.69 7.61
N PHE A 242 -7.55 -2.14 8.54
CA PHE A 242 -8.01 -2.96 9.68
C PHE A 242 -9.05 -2.26 10.56
N VAL A 243 -8.92 -0.95 10.79
CA VAL A 243 -9.90 -0.23 11.61
C VAL A 243 -11.15 0.21 10.83
N SER A 244 -11.06 0.38 9.50
CA SER A 244 -12.18 0.77 8.66
C SER A 244 -13.05 -0.40 8.22
N ASN A 245 -12.50 -1.62 8.14
CA ASN A 245 -13.10 -2.78 7.49
C ASN A 245 -13.78 -3.75 8.47
N LYS A 246 -14.45 -3.28 9.53
CA LYS A 246 -15.27 -4.15 10.41
C LYS A 246 -16.36 -4.93 9.65
N VAL A 247 -16.84 -4.39 8.55
CA VAL A 247 -17.83 -5.06 7.69
C VAL A 247 -17.19 -6.24 6.96
N ASP A 248 -15.94 -6.10 6.53
CA ASP A 248 -15.22 -7.17 5.82
C ASP A 248 -14.83 -8.33 6.74
N GLU A 249 -14.52 -8.08 8.03
CA GLU A 249 -14.17 -9.16 8.97
C GLU A 249 -15.33 -10.16 9.16
N LYS A 250 -16.56 -9.68 9.31
CA LYS A 250 -17.73 -10.55 9.40
C LYS A 250 -17.95 -11.36 8.12
N MET A 251 -17.84 -10.71 6.97
CA MET A 251 -17.94 -11.38 5.66
C MET A 251 -16.83 -12.43 5.48
N PHE A 252 -15.59 -12.11 5.86
CA PHE A 252 -14.47 -13.05 5.78
C PHE A 252 -14.66 -14.23 6.73
N GLU A 253 -15.19 -14.00 7.94
CA GLU A 253 -15.53 -15.07 8.87
C GLU A 253 -16.59 -15.99 8.30
N GLU A 254 -17.67 -15.46 7.71
CA GLU A 254 -18.72 -16.25 7.06
C GLU A 254 -18.16 -17.07 5.89
N TRP A 255 -17.28 -16.47 5.06
CA TRP A 255 -16.62 -17.20 3.97
C TRP A 255 -15.69 -18.29 4.47
N PHE A 256 -14.89 -17.99 5.50
CA PHE A 256 -14.00 -18.96 6.13
C PHE A 256 -14.77 -20.14 6.71
N LEU A 257 -15.85 -19.87 7.45
CA LEU A 257 -16.71 -20.91 8.03
C LEU A 257 -17.33 -21.80 6.97
N SER A 258 -17.91 -21.22 5.93
CA SER A 258 -18.48 -21.98 4.82
C SER A 258 -17.41 -22.85 4.16
N TRP A 259 -16.23 -22.29 3.89
CA TRP A 259 -15.12 -22.98 3.26
C TRP A 259 -14.60 -24.15 4.09
N VAL A 260 -14.28 -23.92 5.36
CA VAL A 260 -13.72 -24.94 6.25
C VAL A 260 -14.74 -26.04 6.55
N ARG A 261 -16.02 -25.69 6.76
CA ARG A 261 -17.08 -26.69 6.96
C ARG A 261 -17.24 -27.59 5.75
N SER A 262 -17.27 -27.04 4.54
CA SER A 262 -17.34 -27.82 3.31
C SER A 262 -16.09 -28.69 3.14
N ALA A 263 -14.89 -28.15 3.36
CA ALA A 263 -13.64 -28.90 3.28
C ALA A 263 -13.60 -30.07 4.27
N PHE A 264 -14.09 -29.87 5.48
CA PHE A 264 -14.17 -30.92 6.50
C PHE A 264 -15.22 -31.99 6.18
N ALA A 265 -16.34 -31.59 5.60
CA ALA A 265 -17.44 -32.50 5.24
C ALA A 265 -17.10 -33.47 4.11
N VAL A 266 -16.19 -33.11 3.20
CA VAL A 266 -15.79 -33.92 2.03
C VAL A 266 -15.37 -35.36 2.42
N ARG A 267 -14.76 -35.54 3.58
CA ARG A 267 -14.35 -36.87 4.06
C ARG A 267 -15.53 -37.81 4.32
N LYS A 268 -16.63 -37.27 4.80
CA LYS A 268 -17.89 -38.04 5.11
C LYS A 268 -18.87 -38.03 3.94
N ASN A 269 -18.95 -36.93 3.22
CA ASN A 269 -19.84 -36.74 2.08
C ASN A 269 -19.08 -36.18 0.89
N LYS A 270 -18.90 -37.01 -0.13
CA LYS A 270 -18.16 -36.60 -1.37
C LYS A 270 -18.90 -35.50 -2.15
N GLU A 271 -20.19 -35.34 -1.99
CA GLU A 271 -21.00 -34.30 -2.64
C GLU A 271 -20.62 -32.91 -2.12
N ALA A 272 -20.06 -32.78 -0.90
CA ALA A 272 -19.54 -31.52 -0.36
C ALA A 272 -18.39 -30.92 -1.21
N VAL A 273 -17.81 -31.68 -2.14
CA VAL A 273 -16.88 -31.14 -3.16
C VAL A 273 -17.61 -30.13 -4.05
N LEU A 274 -18.89 -30.30 -4.34
CA LEU A 274 -19.67 -29.35 -5.14
C LEU A 274 -19.81 -28.01 -4.43
N ASP A 275 -19.95 -28.03 -3.09
CA ASP A 275 -19.98 -26.81 -2.29
C ASP A 275 -18.64 -26.05 -2.36
N LEU A 276 -17.51 -26.78 -2.36
CA LEU A 276 -16.19 -26.18 -2.55
C LEU A 276 -16.02 -25.57 -3.95
N VAL A 277 -16.54 -26.24 -4.99
CA VAL A 277 -16.55 -25.69 -6.35
C VAL A 277 -17.37 -24.41 -6.42
N ALA A 278 -18.58 -24.40 -5.84
CA ALA A 278 -19.45 -23.24 -5.80
C ALA A 278 -18.79 -22.09 -4.99
N TRP A 279 -18.19 -22.40 -3.85
CA TRP A 279 -17.48 -21.45 -3.02
C TRP A 279 -16.29 -20.82 -3.75
N SER A 280 -15.42 -21.65 -4.37
CA SER A 280 -14.26 -21.18 -5.15
C SER A 280 -14.70 -20.27 -6.31
N LYS A 281 -15.79 -20.60 -6.98
CA LYS A 281 -16.37 -19.78 -8.06
C LYS A 281 -16.91 -18.45 -7.53
N ASN A 282 -17.50 -18.43 -6.35
CA ASN A 282 -18.04 -17.20 -5.75
C ASN A 282 -16.92 -16.27 -5.30
N ILE A 283 -15.90 -16.75 -4.58
CA ILE A 283 -14.78 -15.93 -4.14
C ILE A 283 -13.95 -15.43 -5.33
N SER A 284 -13.83 -16.21 -6.41
CA SER A 284 -13.09 -15.81 -7.61
C SER A 284 -13.71 -14.63 -8.37
N LYS A 285 -15.00 -14.32 -8.12
CA LYS A 285 -15.68 -13.15 -8.70
C LYS A 285 -15.37 -11.86 -7.96
N THR A 286 -14.84 -11.95 -6.74
CA THR A 286 -14.44 -10.77 -5.96
C THR A 286 -13.14 -10.18 -6.48
N GLY A 287 -12.85 -8.93 -6.12
CA GLY A 287 -11.60 -8.27 -6.48
C GLY A 287 -10.38 -9.00 -5.88
N ARG A 288 -9.24 -8.98 -6.58
CA ARG A 288 -8.00 -9.66 -6.16
C ARG A 288 -7.49 -9.21 -4.80
N GLU A 289 -7.69 -7.96 -4.42
CA GLU A 289 -7.31 -7.48 -3.09
C GLU A 289 -8.21 -8.08 -2.00
N THR A 290 -9.50 -8.17 -2.26
CA THR A 290 -10.44 -8.87 -1.37
C THR A 290 -10.01 -10.33 -1.19
N GLN A 291 -9.60 -10.99 -2.28
CA GLN A 291 -9.09 -12.36 -2.24
C GLN A 291 -7.81 -12.49 -1.41
N LYS A 292 -6.85 -11.57 -1.60
CA LYS A 292 -5.61 -11.53 -0.82
C LYS A 292 -5.88 -11.21 0.66
N SER A 293 -6.77 -10.27 0.93
CA SER A 293 -7.19 -9.93 2.30
C SER A 293 -7.86 -11.11 2.99
N PHE A 294 -8.71 -11.86 2.28
CA PHE A 294 -9.31 -13.10 2.79
C PHE A 294 -8.26 -14.18 3.09
N LEU A 295 -7.25 -14.38 2.21
CA LEU A 295 -6.18 -15.34 2.46
C LEU A 295 -5.33 -14.95 3.67
N SER A 296 -5.01 -13.66 3.82
CA SER A 296 -4.30 -13.14 5.00
C SER A 296 -5.13 -13.30 6.27
N TYR A 297 -6.42 -13.01 6.23
CA TYR A 297 -7.36 -13.25 7.33
C TYR A 297 -7.41 -14.74 7.70
N SER A 298 -7.49 -15.62 6.71
CA SER A 298 -7.51 -17.07 6.93
C SER A 298 -6.22 -17.57 7.59
N LEU A 299 -5.07 -17.07 7.15
CA LEU A 299 -3.77 -17.41 7.73
C LEU A 299 -3.68 -16.98 9.21
N ASP A 300 -4.11 -15.75 9.53
CA ASP A 300 -4.15 -15.27 10.91
C ASP A 300 -5.10 -16.13 11.76
N LEU A 301 -6.28 -16.45 11.24
CA LEU A 301 -7.26 -17.28 11.96
C LEU A 301 -6.75 -18.69 12.25
N PHE A 302 -6.06 -19.33 11.33
CA PHE A 302 -5.39 -20.62 11.57
C PHE A 302 -4.29 -20.49 12.62
N ARG A 303 -3.51 -19.40 12.60
CA ARG A 303 -2.48 -19.12 13.63
C ARG A 303 -3.12 -18.90 15.00
N GLN A 304 -4.17 -18.11 15.09
CA GLN A 304 -4.91 -17.90 16.35
C GLN A 304 -5.50 -19.21 16.88
N SER A 305 -6.00 -20.08 15.98
CA SER A 305 -6.51 -21.39 16.33
C SER A 305 -5.42 -22.29 16.91
N LEU A 306 -4.19 -22.24 16.38
CA LEU A 306 -3.05 -22.95 16.94
C LEU A 306 -2.73 -22.46 18.37
N LEU A 307 -2.64 -21.14 18.55
CA LEU A 307 -2.34 -20.56 19.87
C LEU A 307 -3.41 -20.97 20.89
N LYS A 308 -4.68 -20.95 20.52
CA LYS A 308 -5.79 -21.38 21.36
C LYS A 308 -5.69 -22.88 21.72
N ASN A 309 -5.36 -23.72 20.73
CA ASN A 309 -5.19 -25.16 20.95
C ASN A 309 -4.04 -25.51 21.92
N TYR A 310 -3.00 -24.67 21.95
CA TYR A 310 -1.88 -24.82 22.89
C TYR A 310 -2.07 -24.05 24.21
N PHE A 311 -3.30 -23.61 24.53
CA PHE A 311 -3.68 -22.87 25.73
C PHE A 311 -2.92 -21.57 25.98
N LEU A 312 -2.49 -20.91 24.89
CA LEU A 312 -1.80 -19.62 24.93
C LEU A 312 -2.82 -18.47 24.82
N ASP A 313 -3.76 -18.41 25.74
CA ASP A 313 -4.87 -17.45 25.74
C ASP A 313 -4.40 -16.00 25.79
N GLU A 314 -3.30 -15.70 26.48
CA GLU A 314 -2.71 -14.35 26.52
C GLU A 314 -2.24 -13.83 25.17
N LEU A 315 -1.91 -14.74 24.22
CA LEU A 315 -1.47 -14.42 22.86
C LEU A 315 -2.62 -14.51 21.86
N THR A 316 -3.78 -15.03 22.27
CA THR A 316 -4.96 -15.17 21.42
C THR A 316 -5.75 -13.88 21.44
N THR A 317 -5.77 -13.16 20.33
CA THR A 317 -6.46 -11.85 20.18
C THR A 317 -7.75 -11.93 19.37
N TYR A 318 -8.07 -13.11 18.81
CA TYR A 318 -9.25 -13.30 17.98
C TYR A 318 -10.51 -13.47 18.83
N SER A 319 -11.54 -12.71 18.46
CA SER A 319 -12.90 -12.84 19.01
C SER A 319 -13.87 -13.00 17.85
N PRO A 320 -14.68 -14.07 17.79
CA PRO A 320 -15.65 -14.27 16.74
C PRO A 320 -16.63 -13.11 16.62
N SER A 321 -16.96 -12.72 15.40
CA SER A 321 -18.00 -11.73 15.09
C SER A 321 -19.34 -12.37 14.73
N THR A 322 -19.37 -13.71 14.58
CA THR A 322 -20.55 -14.55 14.30
C THR A 322 -20.69 -15.63 15.36
N ASP A 323 -21.68 -16.53 15.20
CA ASP A 323 -21.87 -17.73 16.05
C ASP A 323 -20.79 -18.81 15.78
N PHE A 324 -19.57 -18.39 15.55
CA PHE A 324 -18.43 -19.27 15.31
C PHE A 324 -17.90 -19.87 16.61
N ASN A 325 -18.03 -21.19 16.76
CA ASN A 325 -17.40 -21.89 17.87
C ASN A 325 -15.89 -22.07 17.61
N PHE A 326 -15.14 -21.01 17.90
CA PHE A 326 -13.69 -20.95 17.67
C PHE A 326 -12.92 -21.98 18.52
N GLU A 327 -13.36 -22.25 19.73
CA GLU A 327 -12.74 -23.22 20.63
C GLU A 327 -12.83 -24.65 20.06
N SER A 328 -14.00 -25.03 19.57
CA SER A 328 -14.16 -26.34 18.92
C SER A 328 -13.35 -26.46 17.63
N PHE A 329 -13.21 -25.37 16.87
CA PHE A 329 -12.43 -25.36 15.65
C PHE A 329 -10.91 -25.46 15.93
N SER A 330 -10.43 -24.79 16.97
CA SER A 330 -8.99 -24.76 17.32
C SER A 330 -8.44 -26.17 17.56
N ASN A 331 -9.25 -27.11 18.04
CA ASN A 331 -8.84 -28.52 18.27
C ASN A 331 -8.41 -29.26 16.98
N PHE A 332 -8.76 -28.75 15.79
CA PHE A 332 -8.38 -29.36 14.53
C PHE A 332 -7.04 -28.82 13.98
N ILE A 333 -6.50 -27.76 14.60
CA ILE A 333 -5.24 -27.10 14.16
C ILE A 333 -4.15 -27.40 15.17
N SER A 334 -3.09 -28.06 14.69
CA SER A 334 -1.95 -28.46 15.53
C SER A 334 -0.63 -28.29 14.79
N GLY A 335 0.49 -28.46 15.47
CA GLY A 335 1.82 -28.46 14.84
C GLY A 335 1.98 -29.42 13.66
N ASN A 336 1.13 -30.47 13.56
CA ASN A 336 1.21 -31.44 12.46
C ASN A 336 0.65 -30.93 11.14
N ASN A 337 -0.24 -29.91 11.15
CA ASN A 337 -0.89 -29.43 9.94
C ASN A 337 -0.72 -27.93 9.66
N ILE A 338 -0.42 -27.12 10.66
CA ILE A 338 -0.36 -25.66 10.52
C ILE A 338 0.68 -25.19 9.52
N ASP A 339 1.88 -25.78 9.53
CA ASP A 339 2.96 -25.39 8.61
C ASP A 339 2.55 -25.63 7.16
N ALA A 340 1.96 -26.80 6.88
CA ALA A 340 1.49 -27.14 5.54
C ALA A 340 0.31 -26.23 5.12
N ILE A 341 -0.63 -25.91 6.02
CA ILE A 341 -1.73 -24.98 5.75
C ILE A 341 -1.19 -23.58 5.44
N SER A 342 -0.21 -23.10 6.22
CA SER A 342 0.41 -21.78 6.02
C SER A 342 1.10 -21.68 4.66
N VAL A 343 1.90 -22.67 4.29
CA VAL A 343 2.60 -22.73 2.99
C VAL A 343 1.59 -22.68 1.82
N GLU A 344 0.50 -23.42 1.90
CA GLU A 344 -0.51 -23.43 0.83
C GLU A 344 -1.28 -22.07 0.74
N LEU A 345 -1.57 -21.44 1.86
CA LEU A 345 -2.19 -20.10 1.88
C LEU A 345 -1.26 -19.02 1.32
N GLU A 346 0.02 -19.04 1.69
CA GLU A 346 1.04 -18.13 1.17
C GLU A 346 1.29 -18.33 -0.33
N THR A 347 1.30 -19.59 -0.78
CA THR A 347 1.40 -19.94 -2.19
C THR A 347 0.20 -19.41 -2.98
N ALA A 348 -1.02 -19.59 -2.47
CA ALA A 348 -2.23 -19.07 -3.07
C ALA A 348 -2.20 -17.53 -3.14
N TYR A 349 -1.76 -16.86 -2.06
CA TYR A 349 -1.58 -15.42 -2.02
C TYR A 349 -0.61 -14.93 -3.11
N SER A 350 0.57 -15.54 -3.21
CA SER A 350 1.58 -15.22 -4.22
C SER A 350 1.07 -15.44 -5.64
N ASN A 351 0.34 -16.53 -5.89
CA ASN A 351 -0.23 -16.85 -7.19
C ASN A 351 -1.32 -15.83 -7.61
N ILE A 352 -2.15 -15.36 -6.68
CA ILE A 352 -3.14 -14.30 -6.93
C ILE A 352 -2.42 -12.97 -7.20
N GLN A 353 -1.38 -12.66 -6.46
CA GLN A 353 -0.55 -11.47 -6.66
C GLN A 353 0.12 -11.48 -8.03
N SER A 354 0.52 -12.67 -8.52
CA SER A 354 1.13 -12.89 -9.83
C SER A 354 0.13 -13.02 -10.97
N ASN A 355 -1.13 -12.64 -10.75
CA ASN A 355 -2.22 -12.67 -11.74
C ASN A 355 -2.67 -14.08 -12.18
N GLY A 356 -2.49 -15.10 -11.36
CA GLY A 356 -3.01 -16.44 -11.59
C GLY A 356 -4.54 -16.47 -11.68
N ASN A 357 -5.08 -17.58 -12.21
CA ASN A 357 -6.53 -17.80 -12.28
C ASN A 357 -7.08 -18.08 -10.88
N SER A 358 -7.81 -17.11 -10.30
CA SER A 358 -8.32 -17.17 -8.94
C SER A 358 -9.21 -18.41 -8.68
N ASN A 359 -10.07 -18.79 -9.64
CA ASN A 359 -10.94 -19.94 -9.46
C ASN A 359 -10.13 -21.26 -9.34
N MET A 360 -9.08 -21.42 -10.16
CA MET A 360 -8.21 -22.60 -10.07
C MET A 360 -7.39 -22.59 -8.77
N ILE A 361 -6.88 -21.42 -8.37
CA ILE A 361 -6.09 -21.27 -7.14
C ILE A 361 -6.92 -21.64 -5.92
N PHE A 362 -8.13 -21.07 -5.77
CA PHE A 362 -9.00 -21.35 -4.64
C PHE A 362 -9.54 -22.78 -4.65
N MET A 363 -9.75 -23.39 -5.83
CA MET A 363 -10.15 -24.78 -5.92
C MET A 363 -9.03 -25.73 -5.50
N ASP A 364 -7.80 -25.51 -5.98
CA ASP A 364 -6.62 -26.30 -5.58
C ASP A 364 -6.38 -26.20 -4.06
N LEU A 365 -6.39 -24.96 -3.53
CA LEU A 365 -6.26 -24.71 -2.10
C LEU A 365 -7.34 -25.43 -1.30
N SER A 366 -8.60 -25.39 -1.76
CA SER A 366 -9.72 -26.07 -1.10
C SER A 366 -9.54 -27.57 -1.05
N LEU A 367 -9.12 -28.20 -2.14
CA LEU A 367 -8.86 -29.64 -2.20
C LEU A 367 -7.68 -30.05 -1.30
N LYS A 368 -6.63 -29.24 -1.23
CA LYS A 368 -5.50 -29.46 -0.32
C LYS A 368 -5.93 -29.35 1.14
N LEU A 369 -6.75 -28.33 1.45
CA LEU A 369 -7.29 -28.12 2.81
C LEU A 369 -8.11 -29.32 3.30
N THR A 370 -8.90 -30.00 2.44
CA THR A 370 -9.64 -31.21 2.81
C THR A 370 -8.76 -32.31 3.38
N ARG A 371 -7.51 -32.40 2.91
CA ARG A 371 -6.54 -33.39 3.40
C ARG A 371 -5.83 -32.90 4.66
N LEU A 372 -5.45 -31.60 4.68
CA LEU A 372 -4.67 -31.01 5.76
C LEU A 372 -5.44 -30.90 7.07
N LEU A 373 -6.75 -30.59 7.03
CA LEU A 373 -7.62 -30.54 8.22
C LEU A 373 -7.80 -31.93 8.89
N HIS A 374 -7.53 -33.01 8.19
CA HIS A 374 -7.63 -34.38 8.72
C HIS A 374 -6.28 -35.04 9.01
N LYS A 375 -5.17 -34.31 8.84
CA LYS A 375 -3.83 -34.80 9.18
C LYS A 375 -3.67 -34.72 10.69
N LYS A 376 -3.59 -35.90 11.33
CA LYS A 376 -3.35 -36.05 12.77
C LYS A 376 -1.87 -35.96 13.08
#